data_737ed8e028b62f597ec545aad2fb81ac
#
_entry.id   737ed8e028b62f597ec545aad2fb81ac
#
_cell.length_a   1.000
_cell.length_b   1.000
_cell.length_c   1.000
_cell.angle_alpha   90.00
_cell.angle_beta   90.00
_cell.angle_gamma   90.00
#
_symmetry.space_group_name_H-M   'P 1'
#
loop_
_entity.id
_entity.type
_entity.pdbx_description
1 polymer ?
#
loop_
_entity_poly.entity_id
_entity_poly.type
_entity_poly.pdbx_seq_one_letter_code
_entity_poly.pdbx_strand_id
1 'polypeptide(L)'
;MSKILLAAMSILFLNGIYDFKVPALEGGEIDFSKFRGKKILIVNTASKCGYTKQYEDLQRLHQTYKSKLVVVGFPANNFGGQEPGSNSEIQEFCKKNYGVTFPMAEKVSVKGSDTHPLFQWLTQKSQNGVMDADIRWNFTKFLLDENGKLLAVFPSSVKPDSEEITKHLK
;
A
#
# COMPACT_ATOMS: atom_id res chain seq x y z
N MET A 1 -36.92 37.64 8.62
CA MET A 1 -35.51 37.65 8.18
C MET A 1 -34.93 36.25 8.52
N SER A 2 -34.89 35.38 7.53
CA SER A 2 -34.41 33.99 7.70
C SER A 2 -32.90 33.95 7.46
N LYS A 3 -32.14 33.61 8.51
CA LYS A 3 -30.68 33.38 8.41
C LYS A 3 -30.43 31.99 7.84
N ILE A 4 -30.04 31.94 6.57
CA ILE A 4 -29.57 30.72 5.95
C ILE A 4 -28.16 30.47 6.51
N LEU A 5 -28.01 29.45 7.37
CA LEU A 5 -26.71 28.93 7.81
C LEU A 5 -26.13 28.12 6.65
N LEU A 6 -25.17 28.69 5.91
CA LEU A 6 -24.32 27.90 5.02
C LEU A 6 -23.37 27.06 5.88
N ALA A 7 -23.67 25.77 6.00
CA ALA A 7 -22.70 24.80 6.52
C ALA A 7 -21.59 24.64 5.47
N ALA A 8 -20.42 25.23 5.74
CA ALA A 8 -19.23 24.97 4.95
C ALA A 8 -18.80 23.51 5.19
N MET A 9 -19.12 22.64 4.24
CA MET A 9 -18.63 21.28 4.20
C MET A 9 -17.14 21.36 3.81
N SER A 10 -16.27 21.32 4.82
CA SER A 10 -14.82 21.20 4.59
C SER A 10 -14.55 19.87 3.92
N ILE A 11 -14.39 19.87 2.61
CA ILE A 11 -13.85 18.74 1.87
C ILE A 11 -12.37 18.66 2.28
N LEU A 12 -12.03 17.71 3.13
CA LEU A 12 -10.63 17.35 3.40
C LEU A 12 -10.08 16.78 2.10
N PHE A 13 -9.44 17.62 1.30
CA PHE A 13 -8.59 17.14 0.23
C PHE A 13 -7.36 16.50 0.87
N LEU A 14 -7.26 15.20 0.79
CA LEU A 14 -6.00 14.50 1.07
C LEU A 14 -4.99 15.00 0.02
N ASN A 15 -4.04 15.81 0.44
CA ASN A 15 -3.09 16.47 -0.45
C ASN A 15 -1.91 15.56 -0.84
N GLY A 16 -1.76 14.40 -0.19
CA GLY A 16 -0.69 13.46 -0.49
C GLY A 16 -0.68 12.22 0.39
N ILE A 17 0.30 11.34 0.13
CA ILE A 17 0.47 10.07 0.85
C ILE A 17 0.65 10.27 2.37
N TYR A 18 1.28 11.36 2.77
CA TYR A 18 1.60 11.65 4.17
C TYR A 18 0.41 12.04 5.05
N ASP A 19 -0.76 12.24 4.44
CA ASP A 19 -2.00 12.51 5.18
C ASP A 19 -2.74 11.22 5.55
N PHE A 20 -2.29 10.07 5.03
CA PHE A 20 -2.91 8.79 5.33
C PHE A 20 -2.39 8.20 6.64
N LYS A 21 -3.34 7.65 7.40
CA LYS A 21 -3.15 6.79 8.55
C LYS A 21 -4.06 5.59 8.39
N VAL A 22 -3.52 4.40 8.56
CA VAL A 22 -4.29 3.15 8.37
C VAL A 22 -4.08 2.22 9.56
N PRO A 23 -5.11 1.46 9.97
CA PRO A 23 -4.95 0.45 11.01
C PRO A 23 -3.89 -0.58 10.63
N ALA A 24 -3.03 -0.96 11.59
CA ALA A 24 -1.99 -1.96 11.41
C ALA A 24 -2.44 -3.34 11.90
N LEU A 25 -2.02 -4.41 11.22
CA LEU A 25 -2.30 -5.80 11.65
C LEU A 25 -1.81 -6.09 13.08
N GLU A 26 -0.73 -5.45 13.50
CA GLU A 26 -0.14 -5.62 14.83
C GLU A 26 -0.81 -4.76 15.91
N GLY A 27 -1.87 -4.02 15.53
CA GLY A 27 -2.52 -3.02 16.36
C GLY A 27 -1.90 -1.63 16.21
N GLY A 28 -2.64 -0.60 16.62
CA GLY A 28 -2.27 0.78 16.38
C GLY A 28 -2.48 1.20 14.92
N GLU A 29 -1.67 2.12 14.44
CA GLU A 29 -1.79 2.67 13.08
C GLU A 29 -0.44 2.80 12.36
N ILE A 30 -0.47 2.67 11.05
CA ILE A 30 0.60 3.04 10.14
C ILE A 30 0.38 4.49 9.74
N ASP A 31 1.19 5.39 10.25
CA ASP A 31 1.18 6.82 9.94
C ASP A 31 2.22 7.09 8.84
N PHE A 32 1.76 7.35 7.63
CA PHE A 32 2.65 7.56 6.49
C PHE A 32 3.51 8.83 6.62
N SER A 33 3.12 9.80 7.44
CA SER A 33 3.93 10.99 7.69
C SER A 33 5.31 10.66 8.30
N LYS A 34 5.41 9.53 9.00
CA LYS A 34 6.67 9.03 9.60
C LYS A 34 7.67 8.49 8.57
N PHE A 35 7.24 8.30 7.32
CA PHE A 35 8.10 7.78 6.24
C PHE A 35 8.72 8.87 5.37
N ARG A 36 8.52 10.17 5.71
CA ARG A 36 9.16 11.28 5.00
C ARG A 36 10.66 11.08 4.85
N GLY A 37 11.18 11.37 3.66
CA GLY A 37 12.61 11.20 3.36
C GLY A 37 13.01 9.78 2.96
N LYS A 38 12.07 8.83 2.96
CA LYS A 38 12.27 7.48 2.41
C LYS A 38 11.33 7.24 1.24
N LYS A 39 11.74 6.41 0.32
CA LYS A 39 10.84 5.83 -0.68
C LYS A 39 9.85 4.90 0.01
N ILE A 40 8.68 4.76 -0.56
CA ILE A 40 7.63 3.87 -0.01
C ILE A 40 7.19 2.91 -1.12
N LEU A 41 7.23 1.61 -0.85
CA LEU A 41 6.70 0.58 -1.74
C LEU A 41 5.41 0.02 -1.13
N ILE A 42 4.28 0.37 -1.72
CA ILE A 42 2.96 -0.11 -1.30
C ILE A 42 2.58 -1.31 -2.17
N VAL A 43 2.16 -2.40 -1.54
CA VAL A 43 1.84 -3.67 -2.23
C VAL A 43 0.52 -4.23 -1.71
N ASN A 44 -0.42 -4.55 -2.61
CA ASN A 44 -1.59 -5.33 -2.23
C ASN A 44 -1.25 -6.82 -2.21
N THR A 45 -1.53 -7.50 -1.11
CA THR A 45 -1.04 -8.86 -0.83
C THR A 45 -2.16 -9.88 -0.64
N ALA A 46 -1.83 -11.16 -0.77
CA ALA A 46 -2.72 -12.27 -0.48
C ALA A 46 -1.94 -13.53 -0.05
N SER A 47 -2.56 -14.34 0.83
CA SER A 47 -1.96 -15.56 1.40
C SER A 47 -2.04 -16.78 0.49
N LYS A 48 -3.00 -16.81 -0.46
CA LYS A 48 -3.32 -17.98 -1.30
C LYS A 48 -3.17 -17.69 -2.80
N CYS A 49 -2.13 -16.95 -3.17
CA CYS A 49 -1.87 -16.52 -4.53
C CYS A 49 -0.62 -17.23 -5.08
N GLY A 50 -0.55 -17.43 -6.40
CA GLY A 50 0.67 -17.91 -7.05
C GLY A 50 1.89 -16.99 -6.81
N TYR A 51 1.65 -15.72 -6.51
CA TYR A 51 2.70 -14.73 -6.20
C TYR A 51 3.01 -14.59 -4.70
N THR A 52 2.38 -15.37 -3.81
CA THR A 52 2.56 -15.24 -2.34
C THR A 52 4.03 -15.36 -1.91
N LYS A 53 4.84 -16.16 -2.64
CA LYS A 53 6.29 -16.24 -2.39
C LYS A 53 7.03 -14.91 -2.48
N GLN A 54 6.46 -13.90 -3.13
CA GLN A 54 7.05 -12.56 -3.18
C GLN A 54 7.14 -11.88 -1.81
N TYR A 55 6.49 -12.41 -0.76
CA TYR A 55 6.73 -11.95 0.60
C TYR A 55 8.20 -12.09 1.02
N GLU A 56 8.90 -13.16 0.57
CA GLU A 56 10.33 -13.34 0.83
C GLU A 56 11.17 -12.22 0.19
N ASP A 57 10.87 -11.91 -1.07
CA ASP A 57 11.57 -10.87 -1.82
C ASP A 57 11.29 -9.48 -1.24
N LEU A 58 10.03 -9.20 -0.84
CA LEU A 58 9.63 -7.96 -0.17
C LEU A 58 10.36 -7.79 1.17
N GLN A 59 10.45 -8.86 1.96
CA GLN A 59 11.16 -8.85 3.25
C GLN A 59 12.66 -8.61 3.05
N ARG A 60 13.28 -9.28 2.08
CA ARG A 60 14.68 -9.08 1.73
C ARG A 60 14.94 -7.64 1.26
N LEU A 61 14.07 -7.11 0.39
CA LEU A 61 14.16 -5.74 -0.11
C LEU A 61 14.04 -4.73 1.04
N HIS A 62 13.06 -4.93 1.93
CA HIS A 62 12.86 -4.08 3.10
C HIS A 62 14.08 -4.04 4.01
N GLN A 63 14.69 -5.19 4.29
CA GLN A 63 15.89 -5.28 5.13
C GLN A 63 17.11 -4.65 4.47
N THR A 64 17.31 -4.93 3.18
CA THR A 64 18.49 -4.44 2.43
C THR A 64 18.48 -2.92 2.31
N TYR A 65 17.31 -2.32 2.08
CA TYR A 65 17.16 -0.88 1.84
C TYR A 65 16.50 -0.12 3.00
N LYS A 66 16.51 -0.65 4.22
CA LYS A 66 15.81 -0.08 5.40
C LYS A 66 16.10 1.39 5.69
N SER A 67 17.27 1.90 5.28
CA SER A 67 17.61 3.32 5.42
C SER A 67 16.95 4.21 4.39
N LYS A 68 16.57 3.67 3.22
CA LYS A 68 16.06 4.42 2.06
C LYS A 68 14.64 4.05 1.66
N LEU A 69 14.12 2.89 2.08
CA LEU A 69 12.85 2.32 1.64
C LEU A 69 12.05 1.80 2.82
N VAL A 70 10.76 2.04 2.79
CA VAL A 70 9.77 1.35 3.61
C VAL A 70 8.84 0.56 2.68
N VAL A 71 8.68 -0.74 2.95
CA VAL A 71 7.64 -1.56 2.32
C VAL A 71 6.40 -1.52 3.20
N VAL A 72 5.21 -1.37 2.61
CA VAL A 72 3.93 -1.44 3.33
C VAL A 72 3.02 -2.40 2.59
N GLY A 73 2.61 -3.47 3.26
CA GLY A 73 1.72 -4.48 2.72
C GLY A 73 0.25 -4.22 3.08
N PHE A 74 -0.64 -4.46 2.11
CA PHE A 74 -2.08 -4.32 2.26
C PHE A 74 -2.77 -5.62 1.84
N PRO A 75 -3.16 -6.48 2.78
CA PRO A 75 -3.95 -7.66 2.47
C PRO A 75 -5.27 -7.27 1.80
N ALA A 76 -5.63 -7.94 0.70
CA ALA A 76 -6.83 -7.66 -0.06
C ALA A 76 -7.45 -8.92 -0.64
N ASN A 77 -8.77 -9.08 -0.49
CA ASN A 77 -9.50 -10.25 -0.95
C ASN A 77 -10.21 -10.05 -2.31
N ASN A 78 -9.87 -8.97 -3.04
CA ASN A 78 -10.56 -8.60 -4.28
C ASN A 78 -10.29 -9.52 -5.47
N PHE A 79 -9.21 -10.28 -5.44
CA PHE A 79 -8.77 -11.09 -6.58
C PHE A 79 -8.84 -12.58 -6.24
N GLY A 80 -9.85 -13.25 -6.80
CA GLY A 80 -10.05 -14.68 -6.65
C GLY A 80 -10.33 -15.17 -5.23
N GLY A 81 -10.67 -14.27 -4.28
CA GLY A 81 -10.89 -14.64 -2.88
C GLY A 81 -9.63 -15.21 -2.21
N GLN A 82 -8.44 -14.76 -2.63
CA GLN A 82 -7.16 -15.35 -2.22
C GLN A 82 -6.62 -14.82 -0.88
N GLU A 83 -7.36 -13.94 -0.20
CA GLU A 83 -7.06 -13.48 1.18
C GLU A 83 -8.29 -13.63 2.08
N PRO A 84 -8.80 -14.86 2.30
CA PRO A 84 -10.04 -15.07 3.03
C PRO A 84 -9.90 -14.92 4.55
N GLY A 85 -8.67 -15.01 5.08
CA GLY A 85 -8.38 -15.00 6.51
C GLY A 85 -8.80 -13.71 7.23
N SER A 86 -8.94 -13.81 8.55
CA SER A 86 -9.05 -12.66 9.45
C SER A 86 -7.71 -11.91 9.53
N ASN A 87 -7.71 -10.68 10.07
CA ASN A 87 -6.49 -9.92 10.27
C ASN A 87 -5.46 -10.68 11.14
N SER A 88 -5.90 -11.37 12.19
CA SER A 88 -5.02 -12.17 13.05
C SER A 88 -4.41 -13.38 12.32
N GLU A 89 -5.19 -14.07 11.50
CA GLU A 89 -4.70 -15.20 10.69
C GLU A 89 -3.68 -14.74 9.64
N ILE A 90 -3.92 -13.59 9.01
CA ILE A 90 -3.00 -12.99 8.04
C ILE A 90 -1.69 -12.60 8.73
N GLN A 91 -1.76 -11.97 9.90
CA GLN A 91 -0.59 -11.59 10.69
C GLN A 91 0.27 -12.81 11.03
N GLU A 92 -0.37 -13.86 11.57
CA GLU A 92 0.31 -15.12 11.90
C GLU A 92 0.95 -15.76 10.66
N PHE A 93 0.21 -15.82 9.55
CA PHE A 93 0.70 -16.34 8.28
C PHE A 93 1.96 -15.62 7.79
N CYS A 94 1.94 -14.29 7.73
CA CYS A 94 3.07 -13.49 7.27
C CYS A 94 4.29 -13.66 8.16
N LYS A 95 4.10 -13.65 9.48
CA LYS A 95 5.17 -13.79 10.46
C LYS A 95 5.79 -15.18 10.44
N LYS A 96 4.95 -16.21 10.48
CA LYS A 96 5.38 -17.61 10.61
C LYS A 96 6.03 -18.15 9.35
N ASN A 97 5.48 -17.81 8.17
CA ASN A 97 5.94 -18.40 6.91
C ASN A 97 7.02 -17.58 6.21
N TYR A 98 7.05 -16.27 6.43
CA TYR A 98 7.94 -15.34 5.69
C TYR A 98 8.76 -14.41 6.58
N GLY A 99 8.57 -14.46 7.89
CA GLY A 99 9.30 -13.60 8.82
C GLY A 99 9.11 -12.10 8.52
N VAL A 100 7.91 -11.70 8.06
CA VAL A 100 7.61 -10.32 7.68
C VAL A 100 7.80 -9.40 8.87
N THR A 101 8.61 -8.35 8.67
CA THR A 101 8.87 -7.28 9.65
C THR A 101 8.52 -5.89 9.12
N PHE A 102 8.20 -5.77 7.84
CA PHE A 102 7.69 -4.50 7.31
C PHE A 102 6.23 -4.27 7.73
N PRO A 103 5.79 -3.01 7.83
CA PRO A 103 4.42 -2.67 8.19
C PRO A 103 3.38 -3.35 7.32
N MET A 104 2.41 -4.00 7.95
CA MET A 104 1.24 -4.60 7.31
C MET A 104 -0.02 -3.91 7.81
N ALA A 105 -0.84 -3.40 6.89
CA ALA A 105 -2.15 -2.85 7.22
C ALA A 105 -3.18 -3.95 7.47
N GLU A 106 -4.26 -3.64 8.17
CA GLU A 106 -5.45 -4.49 8.17
C GLU A 106 -5.97 -4.69 6.75
N LYS A 107 -6.71 -5.78 6.54
CA LYS A 107 -7.30 -6.12 5.24
C LYS A 107 -8.22 -5.02 4.75
N VAL A 108 -8.02 -4.60 3.50
CA VAL A 108 -8.80 -3.54 2.83
C VAL A 108 -9.32 -4.00 1.47
N SER A 109 -10.28 -3.27 0.91
CA SER A 109 -10.64 -3.38 -0.50
C SER A 109 -9.76 -2.44 -1.33
N VAL A 110 -9.19 -2.97 -2.41
CA VAL A 110 -8.31 -2.21 -3.33
C VAL A 110 -8.94 -1.97 -4.69
N LYS A 111 -10.14 -2.51 -4.93
CA LYS A 111 -10.88 -2.38 -6.19
C LYS A 111 -12.39 -2.49 -5.95
N GLY A 112 -13.18 -1.78 -6.76
CA GLY A 112 -14.64 -1.77 -6.66
C GLY A 112 -15.19 -0.53 -5.98
N SER A 113 -16.48 -0.58 -5.63
CA SER A 113 -17.20 0.58 -5.05
C SER A 113 -16.75 0.94 -3.63
N ASP A 114 -16.15 -0.02 -2.92
CA ASP A 114 -15.64 0.11 -1.54
C ASP A 114 -14.12 0.27 -1.47
N THR A 115 -13.48 0.64 -2.58
CA THR A 115 -12.02 0.87 -2.64
C THR A 115 -11.57 1.83 -1.55
N HIS A 116 -10.61 1.40 -0.76
CA HIS A 116 -10.02 2.20 0.32
C HIS A 116 -9.45 3.53 -0.22
N PRO A 117 -9.61 4.67 0.47
CA PRO A 117 -9.19 6.00 -0.01
C PRO A 117 -7.73 6.08 -0.47
N LEU A 118 -6.81 5.39 0.22
CA LEU A 118 -5.41 5.30 -0.19
C LEU A 118 -5.26 4.71 -1.60
N PHE A 119 -6.01 3.65 -1.92
CA PHE A 119 -5.96 3.02 -3.23
C PHE A 119 -6.70 3.81 -4.30
N GLN A 120 -7.72 4.59 -3.94
CA GLN A 120 -8.29 5.60 -4.85
C GLN A 120 -7.23 6.64 -5.21
N TRP A 121 -6.50 7.15 -4.22
CA TRP A 121 -5.40 8.08 -4.43
C TRP A 121 -4.29 7.48 -5.32
N LEU A 122 -3.85 6.26 -5.04
CA LEU A 122 -2.79 5.58 -5.81
C LEU A 122 -3.17 5.33 -7.28
N THR A 123 -4.46 5.14 -7.57
CA THR A 123 -4.93 4.72 -8.91
C THR A 123 -5.53 5.85 -9.74
N GLN A 124 -5.79 7.03 -9.16
CA GLN A 124 -6.44 8.14 -9.86
C GLN A 124 -5.52 9.35 -9.99
N LYS A 125 -5.16 9.71 -11.23
CA LYS A 125 -4.35 10.90 -11.53
C LYS A 125 -4.96 12.18 -10.96
N SER A 126 -6.29 12.28 -10.94
CA SER A 126 -7.01 13.41 -10.36
C SER A 126 -6.71 13.62 -8.87
N GLN A 127 -6.29 12.58 -8.16
CA GLN A 127 -5.94 12.61 -6.74
C GLN A 127 -4.43 12.66 -6.50
N ASN A 128 -3.65 11.80 -7.19
CA ASN A 128 -2.19 11.71 -6.99
C ASN A 128 -1.39 12.73 -7.82
N GLY A 129 -2.00 13.37 -8.81
CA GLY A 129 -1.38 14.37 -9.66
C GLY A 129 -0.38 13.84 -10.70
N VAL A 130 -0.20 12.52 -10.80
CA VAL A 130 0.86 11.92 -11.63
C VAL A 130 0.27 11.04 -12.74
N MET A 131 -0.42 9.96 -12.40
CA MET A 131 -0.90 8.97 -13.37
C MET A 131 -2.14 8.23 -12.87
N ASP A 132 -2.93 7.74 -13.83
CA ASP A 132 -3.92 6.70 -13.57
C ASP A 132 -3.24 5.33 -13.58
N ALA A 133 -3.71 4.42 -12.72
CA ALA A 133 -3.22 3.05 -12.63
C ALA A 133 -4.37 2.08 -12.39
N ASP A 134 -4.18 0.83 -12.77
CA ASP A 134 -5.14 -0.25 -12.54
C ASP A 134 -4.49 -1.38 -11.74
N ILE A 135 -5.18 -1.82 -10.69
CA ILE A 135 -4.78 -3.01 -9.95
C ILE A 135 -5.46 -4.21 -10.59
N ARG A 136 -4.70 -4.99 -11.33
CA ARG A 136 -5.22 -6.12 -12.10
C ARG A 136 -5.17 -7.43 -11.34
N TRP A 137 -4.27 -7.54 -10.35
CA TRP A 137 -4.10 -8.75 -9.56
C TRP A 137 -3.39 -8.46 -8.23
N ASN A 138 -3.30 -9.47 -7.35
CA ASN A 138 -2.50 -9.41 -6.12
C ASN A 138 -1.02 -9.14 -6.43
N PHE A 139 -0.30 -8.54 -5.48
CA PHE A 139 1.11 -8.16 -5.59
C PHE A 139 1.39 -7.12 -6.70
N THR A 140 0.45 -6.25 -7.01
CA THR A 140 0.73 -4.98 -7.69
C THR A 140 1.50 -4.06 -6.72
N LYS A 141 2.53 -3.38 -7.21
CA LYS A 141 3.41 -2.54 -6.40
C LYS A 141 3.34 -1.10 -6.87
N PHE A 142 3.24 -0.18 -5.92
CA PHE A 142 3.29 1.26 -6.15
C PHE A 142 4.52 1.80 -5.45
N LEU A 143 5.44 2.39 -6.20
CA LEU A 143 6.65 3.01 -5.67
C LEU A 143 6.47 4.51 -5.61
N LEU A 144 6.72 5.09 -4.43
CA LEU A 144 6.72 6.53 -4.20
C LEU A 144 8.16 7.00 -3.91
N ASP A 145 8.46 8.23 -4.31
CA ASP A 145 9.75 8.85 -4.02
C ASP A 145 9.83 9.37 -2.56
N GLU A 146 10.97 9.97 -2.20
CA GLU A 146 11.25 10.49 -0.85
C GLU A 146 10.36 11.66 -0.45
N ASN A 147 9.68 12.28 -1.41
CA ASN A 147 8.72 13.36 -1.20
C ASN A 147 7.28 12.85 -1.18
N GLY A 148 7.07 11.53 -1.30
CA GLY A 148 5.75 10.91 -1.32
C GLY A 148 5.01 11.02 -2.64
N LYS A 149 5.71 11.36 -3.75
CA LYS A 149 5.15 11.41 -5.09
C LYS A 149 5.17 10.02 -5.71
N LEU A 150 4.07 9.62 -6.37
CA LEU A 150 4.01 8.36 -7.10
C LEU A 150 5.05 8.37 -8.24
N LEU A 151 5.95 7.39 -8.23
CA LEU A 151 7.08 7.30 -9.16
C LEU A 151 6.84 6.25 -10.25
N ALA A 152 6.37 5.05 -9.84
CA ALA A 152 6.14 3.94 -10.76
C ALA A 152 5.12 2.94 -10.18
N VAL A 153 4.50 2.18 -11.09
CA VAL A 153 3.60 1.07 -10.76
C VAL A 153 4.09 -0.18 -11.47
N PHE A 154 4.18 -1.29 -10.74
CA PHE A 154 4.68 -2.56 -11.27
C PHE A 154 3.61 -3.65 -11.15
N PRO A 155 3.36 -4.43 -12.20
CA PRO A 155 2.43 -5.54 -12.14
C PRO A 155 2.94 -6.69 -11.24
N SER A 156 2.06 -7.63 -10.96
CA SER A 156 2.35 -8.82 -10.13
C SER A 156 3.58 -9.61 -10.58
N SER A 157 3.81 -9.70 -11.89
CA SER A 157 4.90 -10.45 -12.50
C SER A 157 6.30 -9.87 -12.22
N VAL A 158 6.38 -8.58 -11.92
CA VAL A 158 7.66 -7.93 -11.58
C VAL A 158 8.03 -8.31 -10.15
N LYS A 159 9.16 -9.01 -9.99
CA LYS A 159 9.65 -9.39 -8.67
C LYS A 159 10.13 -8.17 -7.88
N PRO A 160 9.91 -8.14 -6.56
CA PRO A 160 10.30 -7.01 -5.72
C PRO A 160 11.80 -6.68 -5.77
N ASP A 161 12.66 -7.69 -5.88
CA ASP A 161 14.11 -7.57 -5.92
C ASP A 161 14.69 -7.46 -7.34
N SER A 162 13.85 -7.37 -8.37
CA SER A 162 14.29 -7.19 -9.75
C SER A 162 14.93 -5.83 -9.99
N GLU A 163 15.76 -5.73 -11.02
CA GLU A 163 16.39 -4.47 -11.41
C GLU A 163 15.36 -3.40 -11.79
N GLU A 164 14.20 -3.80 -12.28
CA GLU A 164 13.11 -2.86 -12.59
C GLU A 164 12.73 -2.00 -11.39
N ILE A 165 12.74 -2.56 -10.16
CA ILE A 165 12.47 -1.84 -8.92
C ILE A 165 13.75 -1.30 -8.30
N THR A 166 14.79 -2.13 -8.18
CA THR A 166 16.00 -1.78 -7.43
C THR A 166 16.84 -0.67 -8.06
N LYS A 167 16.72 -0.45 -9.37
CA LYS A 167 17.35 0.71 -10.05
C LYS A 167 16.88 2.06 -9.47
N HIS A 168 15.69 2.13 -8.93
CA HIS A 168 15.15 3.32 -8.28
C HIS A 168 15.65 3.51 -6.84
N LEU A 169 16.33 2.52 -6.26
CA LEU A 169 16.81 2.51 -4.87
C LEU A 169 18.30 2.78 -4.73
N LYS A 170 19.01 2.85 -5.86
CA LYS A 170 20.45 3.13 -5.92
C LYS A 170 20.79 4.57 -5.62
#